data_38428d5e28bae274d7500d87a8bc407c
#
_entry.id   38428d5e28bae274d7500d87a8bc407c
#
_cell.length_a   1.000
_cell.length_b   1.000
_cell.length_c   1.000
_cell.angle_alpha   90.00
_cell.angle_beta   90.00
_cell.angle_gamma   90.00
#
_symmetry.space_group_name_H-M   'P 1'
#
loop_
_entity.id
_entity.type
_entity.pdbx_description
1 polymer ?
#
loop_
_entity_poly.entity_id
_entity_poly.type
_entity_poly.pdbx_seq_one_letter_code
_entity_poly.pdbx_strand_id
1 'polypeptide(L)'
;IVKSIVISTFEELDNEFKESTYRKSRYYINKSNVPRTLITIVGEITFYRTYYISKYSNKKFFYIDKIFDLPKNDHYDPIVKAISISKAVSTSQAQSVRDTSAFINDISYFETTSTIKDIPRQSVYNWIKNWYIPNIVPKSVETPETLYVMADEKYIGAQNISKDIMIKCFVTFEDIKDISKNRRQLVNRSVFSCCTSK
;
A
#
# COMPACT_ATOMS: atom_id res chain seq x y z
N ILE A 1 3.96 -23.99 -5.61
CA ILE A 1 5.05 -24.16 -4.62
C ILE A 1 5.12 -22.94 -3.68
N VAL A 2 5.26 -21.70 -4.19
CA VAL A 2 5.42 -20.51 -3.30
C VAL A 2 4.20 -20.28 -2.41
N LYS A 3 2.98 -20.39 -2.95
CA LYS A 3 1.74 -20.26 -2.16
C LYS A 3 1.67 -21.27 -1.02
N SER A 4 2.00 -22.52 -1.29
CA SER A 4 1.98 -23.57 -0.25
C SER A 4 2.99 -23.30 0.85
N ILE A 5 4.17 -22.78 0.51
CA ILE A 5 5.17 -22.39 1.51
C ILE A 5 4.64 -21.27 2.40
N VAL A 6 4.05 -20.22 1.81
CA VAL A 6 3.50 -19.10 2.60
C VAL A 6 2.37 -19.58 3.52
N ILE A 7 1.44 -20.40 3.02
CA ILE A 7 0.34 -20.96 3.81
C ILE A 7 0.89 -21.82 4.96
N SER A 8 1.79 -22.78 4.67
CA SER A 8 2.41 -23.62 5.70
C SER A 8 3.11 -22.79 6.76
N THR A 9 3.88 -21.76 6.36
CA THR A 9 4.59 -20.90 7.30
C THR A 9 3.63 -20.18 8.26
N PHE A 10 2.51 -19.65 7.75
CA PHE A 10 1.52 -18.98 8.60
C PHE A 10 0.86 -19.94 9.57
N GLU A 11 0.50 -21.14 9.10
CA GLU A 11 -0.15 -22.15 9.93
C GLU A 11 0.82 -22.76 10.96
N GLU A 12 2.08 -22.97 10.60
CA GLU A 12 3.13 -23.43 11.52
C GLU A 12 3.38 -22.42 12.62
N LEU A 13 3.54 -21.12 12.30
CA LEU A 13 3.72 -20.06 13.29
C LEU A 13 2.51 -19.95 14.24
N ASP A 14 1.28 -20.09 13.74
CA ASP A 14 0.09 -20.10 14.60
C ASP A 14 0.08 -21.32 15.53
N ASN A 15 0.46 -22.49 15.03
CA ASN A 15 0.56 -23.71 15.81
C ASN A 15 1.67 -23.65 16.86
N GLU A 16 2.85 -23.13 16.53
CA GLU A 16 3.94 -22.92 17.51
C GLU A 16 3.49 -21.98 18.64
N PHE A 17 2.86 -20.86 18.29
CA PHE A 17 2.29 -19.99 19.30
C PHE A 17 1.22 -20.68 20.13
N LYS A 18 0.32 -21.44 19.51
CA LYS A 18 -0.75 -22.19 20.16
C LYS A 18 -0.25 -23.16 21.21
N GLU A 19 0.87 -23.84 20.96
CA GLU A 19 1.46 -24.79 21.89
C GLU A 19 2.41 -24.16 22.92
N SER A 20 2.82 -22.91 22.71
CA SER A 20 3.77 -22.23 23.58
C SER A 20 3.29 -22.09 25.04
N THR A 21 4.22 -22.19 25.99
CA THR A 21 3.97 -21.93 27.42
C THR A 21 3.52 -20.50 27.66
N TYR A 22 4.06 -19.56 26.87
CA TYR A 22 3.68 -18.15 26.91
C TYR A 22 2.20 -17.95 26.59
N ARG A 23 1.69 -18.59 25.53
CA ARG A 23 0.26 -18.52 25.20
C ARG A 23 -0.56 -19.17 26.32
N LYS A 24 -0.20 -20.38 26.77
CA LYS A 24 -0.95 -21.14 27.80
C LYS A 24 -1.09 -20.34 29.11
N SER A 25 -0.11 -19.54 29.48
CA SER A 25 -0.18 -18.71 30.68
C SER A 25 -1.06 -17.45 30.52
N ARG A 26 -1.12 -16.85 29.33
CA ARG A 26 -1.71 -15.51 29.13
C ARG A 26 -2.99 -15.45 28.31
N TYR A 27 -3.28 -16.48 27.50
CA TYR A 27 -4.37 -16.41 26.54
C TYR A 27 -5.18 -17.71 26.53
N TYR A 28 -6.49 -17.57 26.42
CA TYR A 28 -7.42 -18.66 26.10
C TYR A 28 -7.57 -18.77 24.58
N ILE A 29 -7.80 -19.99 24.10
CA ILE A 29 -8.25 -20.24 22.73
C ILE A 29 -9.77 -20.05 22.71
N ASN A 30 -10.26 -19.13 21.87
CA ASN A 30 -11.68 -18.93 21.68
C ASN A 30 -12.22 -19.76 20.52
N LYS A 31 -11.50 -19.74 19.39
CA LYS A 31 -11.87 -20.48 18.19
C LYS A 31 -10.60 -20.87 17.43
N SER A 32 -10.51 -22.14 17.04
CA SER A 32 -9.43 -22.65 16.17
C SER A 32 -9.91 -22.77 14.73
N ASN A 33 -8.97 -22.87 13.80
CA ASN A 33 -9.21 -23.11 12.37
C ASN A 33 -10.15 -22.06 11.74
N VAL A 34 -9.90 -20.78 12.02
CA VAL A 34 -10.64 -19.69 11.41
C VAL A 34 -9.98 -19.32 10.07
N PRO A 35 -10.64 -19.54 8.93
CA PRO A 35 -10.04 -19.24 7.64
C PRO A 35 -9.86 -17.74 7.44
N ARG A 36 -8.79 -17.38 6.76
CA ARG A 36 -8.55 -16.04 6.23
C ARG A 36 -8.03 -16.13 4.80
N THR A 37 -8.66 -15.38 3.91
CA THR A 37 -8.23 -15.24 2.53
C THR A 37 -7.58 -13.88 2.34
N LEU A 38 -6.39 -13.86 1.71
CA LEU A 38 -5.65 -12.65 1.34
C LEU A 38 -5.25 -12.72 -0.11
N ILE A 39 -5.34 -11.57 -0.78
CA ILE A 39 -4.76 -11.35 -2.10
C ILE A 39 -3.35 -10.82 -1.89
N THR A 40 -2.37 -11.60 -2.33
CA THR A 40 -0.95 -11.32 -2.20
C THR A 40 -0.29 -11.20 -3.58
N ILE A 41 0.98 -10.82 -3.62
CA ILE A 41 1.76 -10.79 -4.87
C ILE A 41 1.93 -12.17 -5.53
N VAL A 42 1.77 -13.25 -4.74
CA VAL A 42 1.81 -14.63 -5.26
C VAL A 42 0.42 -15.18 -5.57
N GLY A 43 -0.60 -14.32 -5.55
CA GLY A 43 -2.00 -14.65 -5.80
C GLY A 43 -2.83 -14.78 -4.53
N GLU A 44 -4.05 -15.28 -4.67
CA GLU A 44 -4.96 -15.50 -3.55
C GLU A 44 -4.49 -16.70 -2.73
N ILE A 45 -4.36 -16.50 -1.41
CA ILE A 45 -4.05 -17.53 -0.43
C ILE A 45 -5.14 -17.62 0.62
N THR A 46 -5.46 -18.83 1.08
CA THR A 46 -6.34 -19.06 2.22
C THR A 46 -5.59 -19.90 3.24
N PHE A 47 -5.50 -19.40 4.46
CA PHE A 47 -4.84 -20.08 5.58
C PHE A 47 -5.73 -20.08 6.81
N TYR A 48 -5.45 -20.99 7.74
CA TYR A 48 -6.20 -21.15 8.98
C TYR A 48 -5.44 -20.61 10.17
N ARG A 49 -6.13 -19.89 11.05
CA ARG A 49 -5.55 -19.24 12.22
C ARG A 49 -6.44 -19.42 13.45
N THR A 50 -5.85 -19.20 14.62
CA THR A 50 -6.53 -19.35 15.92
C THR A 50 -6.87 -17.98 16.51
N TYR A 51 -8.07 -17.86 17.05
CA TYR A 51 -8.58 -16.67 17.72
C TYR A 51 -8.35 -16.78 19.22
N TYR A 52 -7.61 -15.82 19.77
CA TYR A 52 -7.20 -15.81 21.16
C TYR A 52 -7.89 -14.69 21.95
N ILE A 53 -8.07 -14.94 23.28
CA ILE A 53 -8.59 -13.97 24.25
C ILE A 53 -7.56 -13.83 25.36
N SER A 54 -7.20 -12.59 25.70
CA SER A 54 -6.33 -12.32 26.85
C SER A 54 -7.03 -12.64 28.17
N LYS A 55 -6.34 -13.34 29.07
CA LYS A 55 -6.82 -13.66 30.43
C LYS A 55 -6.96 -12.43 31.32
N TYR A 56 -6.22 -11.36 31.01
CA TYR A 56 -6.10 -10.17 31.85
C TYR A 56 -6.95 -8.98 31.34
N SER A 57 -7.06 -8.80 30.04
CA SER A 57 -7.67 -7.61 29.44
C SER A 57 -8.90 -7.89 28.58
N ASN A 58 -9.30 -9.15 28.47
CA ASN A 58 -10.40 -9.60 27.60
C ASN A 58 -10.24 -9.18 26.11
N LYS A 59 -9.06 -8.66 25.73
CA LYS A 59 -8.75 -8.29 24.34
C LYS A 59 -8.65 -9.53 23.47
N LYS A 60 -9.23 -9.44 22.30
CA LYS A 60 -9.34 -10.53 21.32
C LYS A 60 -8.45 -10.23 20.13
N PHE A 61 -7.71 -11.25 19.64
CA PHE A 61 -6.81 -11.08 18.50
C PHE A 61 -6.51 -12.40 17.80
N PHE A 62 -6.02 -12.31 16.56
CA PHE A 62 -5.38 -13.40 15.83
C PHE A 62 -3.87 -13.18 15.88
N TYR A 63 -3.11 -14.21 16.23
CA TYR A 63 -1.65 -14.09 16.42
C TYR A 63 -0.95 -13.73 15.11
N ILE A 64 -1.30 -14.41 14.01
CA ILE A 64 -0.74 -14.16 12.69
C ILE A 64 -1.06 -12.73 12.20
N ASP A 65 -2.30 -12.27 12.40
CA ASP A 65 -2.66 -10.91 12.01
C ASP A 65 -1.84 -9.85 12.74
N LYS A 66 -1.50 -10.12 13.99
CA LYS A 66 -0.70 -9.20 14.81
C LYS A 66 0.78 -9.19 14.39
N ILE A 67 1.37 -10.35 14.07
CA ILE A 67 2.79 -10.42 13.67
C ILE A 67 3.01 -9.75 12.32
N PHE A 68 2.12 -10.01 11.36
CA PHE A 68 2.25 -9.50 10.00
C PHE A 68 1.51 -8.18 9.77
N ASP A 69 1.03 -7.53 10.84
CA ASP A 69 0.26 -6.27 10.80
C ASP A 69 -0.87 -6.30 9.78
N LEU A 70 -1.60 -7.42 9.74
CA LEU A 70 -2.69 -7.62 8.80
C LEU A 70 -3.95 -6.90 9.32
N PRO A 71 -4.45 -5.88 8.62
CA PRO A 71 -5.61 -5.12 9.07
C PRO A 71 -6.84 -6.01 9.19
N LYS A 72 -7.65 -5.75 10.20
CA LYS A 72 -8.93 -6.45 10.39
C LYS A 72 -9.84 -6.20 9.18
N ASN A 73 -10.47 -7.26 8.68
CA ASN A 73 -11.40 -7.22 7.54
C ASN A 73 -10.80 -6.76 6.21
N ASP A 74 -9.49 -6.72 6.08
CA ASP A 74 -8.82 -6.43 4.82
C ASP A 74 -8.52 -7.72 4.06
N HIS A 75 -8.77 -7.68 2.75
CA HIS A 75 -8.53 -8.82 1.86
C HIS A 75 -7.21 -8.70 1.10
N TYR A 76 -6.49 -7.60 1.27
CA TYR A 76 -5.26 -7.32 0.52
C TYR A 76 -4.06 -7.26 1.46
N ASP A 77 -2.98 -7.90 1.03
CA ASP A 77 -1.67 -7.83 1.68
C ASP A 77 -1.15 -6.37 1.67
N PRO A 78 -0.56 -5.90 2.77
CA PRO A 78 0.12 -4.60 2.81
C PRO A 78 1.14 -4.38 1.69
N ILE A 79 1.84 -5.42 1.25
CA ILE A 79 2.82 -5.35 0.14
C ILE A 79 2.12 -5.03 -1.18
N VAL A 80 0.99 -5.68 -1.49
CA VAL A 80 0.19 -5.40 -2.69
C VAL A 80 -0.25 -3.94 -2.71
N LYS A 81 -0.69 -3.41 -1.58
CA LYS A 81 -1.08 -1.99 -1.46
C LYS A 81 0.10 -1.06 -1.66
N ALA A 82 1.23 -1.34 -1.03
CA ALA A 82 2.44 -0.53 -1.15
C ALA A 82 2.94 -0.48 -2.60
N ILE A 83 2.98 -1.61 -3.30
CA ILE A 83 3.35 -1.68 -4.72
C ILE A 83 2.36 -0.87 -5.56
N SER A 84 1.05 -1.02 -5.32
CA SER A 84 0.01 -0.29 -6.05
C SER A 84 0.14 1.22 -5.87
N ILE A 85 0.34 1.69 -4.65
CA ILE A 85 0.55 3.11 -4.35
C ILE A 85 1.84 3.60 -5.01
N SER A 86 2.94 2.87 -4.84
CA SER A 86 4.24 3.23 -5.43
C SER A 86 4.16 3.38 -6.95
N LYS A 87 3.49 2.46 -7.64
CA LYS A 87 3.30 2.52 -9.09
C LYS A 87 2.45 3.71 -9.52
N ALA A 88 1.35 3.98 -8.81
CA ALA A 88 0.44 5.06 -9.16
C ALA A 88 1.04 6.46 -8.90
N VAL A 89 1.90 6.60 -7.88
CA VAL A 89 2.50 7.89 -7.50
C VAL A 89 3.94 8.07 -7.98
N SER A 90 4.56 7.03 -8.56
CA SER A 90 5.91 7.10 -9.09
C SER A 90 6.02 8.16 -10.18
N THR A 91 6.92 9.10 -9.96
CA THR A 91 7.12 10.25 -10.84
C THR A 91 7.82 9.93 -12.16
N SER A 92 8.57 8.83 -12.21
CA SER A 92 9.28 8.40 -13.42
C SER A 92 8.42 7.50 -14.32
N GLN A 93 7.42 6.85 -13.74
CA GLN A 93 6.55 5.89 -14.43
C GLN A 93 5.10 6.00 -13.93
N ALA A 94 4.64 7.23 -13.64
CA ALA A 94 3.26 7.43 -13.17
C ALA A 94 2.28 6.76 -14.14
N GLN A 95 1.69 5.69 -13.69
CA GLN A 95 0.65 4.97 -14.42
C GLN A 95 -0.71 5.46 -13.93
N SER A 96 -1.70 5.39 -14.78
CA SER A 96 -3.07 5.64 -14.34
C SER A 96 -3.47 4.58 -13.29
N VAL A 97 -4.43 4.90 -12.44
CA VAL A 97 -4.98 3.92 -11.47
C VAL A 97 -5.46 2.64 -12.18
N ARG A 98 -5.91 2.78 -13.43
CA ARG A 98 -6.33 1.66 -14.29
C ARG A 98 -5.15 0.77 -14.66
N ASP A 99 -4.06 1.36 -15.15
CA ASP A 99 -2.87 0.63 -15.57
C ASP A 99 -2.15 0.00 -14.37
N THR A 100 -2.17 0.67 -13.22
CA THR A 100 -1.67 0.12 -11.97
C THR A 100 -2.46 -1.13 -11.55
N SER A 101 -3.79 -1.09 -11.64
CA SER A 101 -4.64 -2.24 -11.35
C SER A 101 -4.34 -3.40 -12.29
N ALA A 102 -4.24 -3.16 -13.60
CA ALA A 102 -3.87 -4.17 -14.59
C ALA A 102 -2.48 -4.76 -14.32
N PHE A 103 -1.48 -3.93 -14.04
CA PHE A 103 -0.11 -4.37 -13.72
C PHE A 103 -0.06 -5.30 -12.49
N ILE A 104 -0.80 -4.98 -11.42
CA ILE A 104 -0.83 -5.85 -10.24
C ILE A 104 -1.53 -7.16 -10.54
N ASN A 105 -2.59 -7.14 -11.33
CA ASN A 105 -3.28 -8.35 -11.77
C ASN A 105 -2.34 -9.23 -12.61
N ASP A 106 -1.56 -8.65 -13.52
CA ASP A 106 -0.58 -9.38 -14.33
C ASP A 106 0.54 -10.01 -13.49
N ILE A 107 1.06 -9.31 -12.47
CA ILE A 107 2.07 -9.88 -11.56
C ILE A 107 1.50 -11.04 -10.75
N SER A 108 0.24 -10.97 -10.35
CA SER A 108 -0.41 -12.03 -9.56
C SER A 108 -0.67 -13.31 -10.37
N TYR A 109 -0.43 -13.29 -11.66
CA TYR A 109 -0.72 -14.37 -12.62
C TYR A 109 0.30 -15.52 -12.65
N PHE A 110 1.21 -15.64 -11.70
CA PHE A 110 2.22 -16.71 -11.71
C PHE A 110 1.68 -18.15 -11.60
N GLU A 111 0.38 -18.34 -11.45
CA GLU A 111 -0.26 -19.67 -11.57
C GLU A 111 -1.59 -19.59 -12.34
N THR A 112 -1.62 -20.29 -13.47
CA THR A 112 -2.65 -20.33 -14.53
C THR A 112 -3.99 -20.95 -14.16
N THR A 113 -4.33 -21.18 -12.90
CA THR A 113 -5.51 -22.00 -12.53
C THR A 113 -6.45 -21.42 -11.47
N SER A 114 -6.21 -20.24 -10.96
CA SER A 114 -7.17 -19.66 -10.02
C SER A 114 -7.83 -18.43 -10.63
N THR A 115 -9.15 -18.37 -10.57
CA THR A 115 -9.94 -17.15 -10.78
C THR A 115 -9.52 -16.11 -9.73
N ILE A 116 -8.39 -15.44 -10.00
CA ILE A 116 -7.94 -14.33 -9.17
C ILE A 116 -8.97 -13.24 -9.38
N LYS A 117 -9.55 -12.81 -8.29
CA LYS A 117 -10.45 -11.67 -8.30
C LYS A 117 -9.62 -10.43 -8.59
N ASP A 118 -9.77 -9.87 -9.78
CA ASP A 118 -9.05 -8.66 -10.18
C ASP A 118 -9.15 -7.58 -9.12
N ILE A 119 -8.05 -6.90 -8.87
CA ILE A 119 -8.04 -5.75 -7.94
C ILE A 119 -8.79 -4.61 -8.61
N PRO A 120 -9.95 -4.18 -8.05
CA PRO A 120 -10.71 -3.09 -8.64
C PRO A 120 -9.91 -1.79 -8.60
N ARG A 121 -9.95 -1.02 -9.69
CA ARG A 121 -9.33 0.33 -9.75
C ARG A 121 -9.77 1.23 -8.58
N GLN A 122 -11.00 1.08 -8.09
CA GLN A 122 -11.52 1.83 -6.96
C GLN A 122 -10.77 1.53 -5.66
N SER A 123 -10.33 0.28 -5.47
CA SER A 123 -9.51 -0.10 -4.31
C SER A 123 -8.17 0.63 -4.34
N VAL A 124 -7.48 0.65 -5.48
CA VAL A 124 -6.21 1.36 -5.66
C VAL A 124 -6.39 2.86 -5.41
N TYR A 125 -7.46 3.46 -5.98
CA TYR A 125 -7.78 4.87 -5.73
C TYR A 125 -8.00 5.18 -4.25
N ASN A 126 -8.75 4.34 -3.53
CA ASN A 126 -9.02 4.51 -2.11
C ASN A 126 -7.74 4.37 -1.28
N TRP A 127 -6.83 3.46 -1.65
CA TRP A 127 -5.55 3.33 -0.97
C TRP A 127 -4.69 4.58 -1.13
N ILE A 128 -4.60 5.14 -2.35
CA ILE A 128 -3.87 6.39 -2.60
C ILE A 128 -4.50 7.55 -1.82
N LYS A 129 -5.82 7.68 -1.84
CA LYS A 129 -6.55 8.74 -1.13
C LYS A 129 -6.32 8.70 0.38
N ASN A 130 -6.24 7.50 0.95
CA ASN A 130 -6.06 7.30 2.39
C ASN A 130 -4.59 7.15 2.78
N TRP A 131 -3.67 7.22 1.82
CA TRP A 131 -2.26 7.13 2.10
C TRP A 131 -1.76 8.42 2.74
N TYR A 132 -1.35 8.29 4.00
CA TYR A 132 -0.71 9.39 4.72
C TYR A 132 0.78 9.40 4.41
N ILE A 133 1.24 10.44 3.73
CA ILE A 133 2.67 10.72 3.60
C ILE A 133 3.05 11.52 4.86
N PRO A 134 3.82 10.95 5.79
CA PRO A 134 4.36 11.78 6.87
C PRO A 134 5.16 12.91 6.23
N ASN A 135 5.05 14.13 6.77
CA ASN A 135 5.89 15.24 6.35
C ASN A 135 7.36 14.85 6.57
N ILE A 136 7.95 14.26 5.55
CA ILE A 136 9.38 13.99 5.54
C ILE A 136 10.01 15.37 5.35
N VAL A 137 10.42 16.00 6.46
CA VAL A 137 11.31 17.16 6.40
C VAL A 137 12.58 16.62 5.74
N PRO A 138 12.94 17.09 4.54
CA PRO A 138 14.18 16.66 3.92
C PRO A 138 15.32 16.94 4.92
N LYS A 139 16.15 15.92 5.22
CA LYS A 139 17.42 16.19 5.89
C LYS A 139 18.11 17.26 5.07
N SER A 140 18.69 18.25 5.76
CA SER A 140 19.44 19.34 5.14
C SER A 140 20.34 18.81 4.04
N VAL A 141 19.89 18.95 2.82
CA VAL A 141 20.69 18.66 1.63
C VAL A 141 21.55 19.91 1.45
N GLU A 142 22.82 19.73 1.12
CA GLU A 142 23.68 20.82 0.66
C GLU A 142 22.89 21.65 -0.36
N THR A 143 22.82 22.95 -0.14
CA THR A 143 22.07 23.85 -1.03
C THR A 143 22.72 23.79 -2.42
N PRO A 144 21.99 23.37 -3.45
CA PRO A 144 22.55 23.29 -4.79
C PRO A 144 22.91 24.69 -5.28
N GLU A 145 23.96 24.82 -6.09
CA GLU A 145 24.37 26.11 -6.68
C GLU A 145 23.24 26.76 -7.50
N THR A 146 22.41 25.92 -8.12
CA THR A 146 21.26 26.38 -8.93
C THR A 146 20.04 25.54 -8.59
N LEU A 147 18.94 26.22 -8.28
CA LEU A 147 17.64 25.61 -8.07
C LEU A 147 16.63 26.18 -9.07
N TYR A 148 16.08 25.32 -9.90
CA TYR A 148 14.99 25.67 -10.83
C TYR A 148 13.65 25.49 -10.14
N VAL A 149 12.72 26.41 -10.38
CA VAL A 149 11.35 26.36 -9.85
C VAL A 149 10.37 26.46 -11.01
N MET A 150 9.49 25.49 -11.13
CA MET A 150 8.32 25.55 -12.01
C MET A 150 7.07 25.71 -11.16
N ALA A 151 6.18 26.60 -11.54
CA ALA A 151 4.89 26.79 -10.89
C ALA A 151 3.76 26.64 -11.92
N ASP A 152 2.71 25.92 -11.55
CA ASP A 152 1.52 25.72 -12.37
C ASP A 152 0.26 25.81 -11.52
N GLU A 153 -0.83 26.31 -12.10
CA GLU A 153 -2.13 26.42 -11.45
C GLU A 153 -3.18 25.70 -12.29
N LYS A 154 -3.97 24.84 -11.64
CA LYS A 154 -5.08 24.14 -12.27
C LYS A 154 -6.37 24.41 -11.53
N TYR A 155 -7.38 24.84 -12.27
CA TYR A 155 -8.75 25.01 -11.77
C TYR A 155 -9.53 23.72 -12.00
N ILE A 156 -10.20 23.24 -10.98
CA ILE A 156 -11.09 22.08 -11.05
C ILE A 156 -12.48 22.52 -10.63
N GLY A 157 -13.42 22.47 -11.59
CA GLY A 157 -14.85 22.62 -11.29
C GLY A 157 -15.31 21.38 -10.51
N ALA A 158 -15.78 21.59 -9.29
CA ALA A 158 -16.31 20.50 -8.48
C ALA A 158 -17.83 20.46 -8.63
N GLN A 159 -18.36 19.31 -9.07
CA GLN A 159 -19.81 19.09 -9.05
C GLN A 159 -20.29 19.17 -7.60
N ASN A 160 -21.31 19.99 -7.35
CA ASN A 160 -21.95 20.23 -6.05
C ASN A 160 -21.18 21.15 -5.07
N ILE A 161 -20.16 21.86 -5.49
CA ILE A 161 -19.51 22.91 -4.70
C ILE A 161 -19.64 24.22 -5.47
N SER A 162 -20.18 25.25 -4.83
CA SER A 162 -20.37 26.58 -5.45
C SER A 162 -19.08 27.37 -5.67
N LYS A 163 -17.92 26.77 -5.41
CA LYS A 163 -16.60 27.42 -5.51
C LYS A 163 -15.65 26.52 -6.30
N ASP A 164 -14.90 27.12 -7.20
CA ASP A 164 -13.84 26.43 -7.92
C ASP A 164 -12.67 26.12 -6.98
N ILE A 165 -12.14 24.92 -7.10
CA ILE A 165 -10.93 24.50 -6.39
C ILE A 165 -9.74 24.83 -7.27
N MET A 166 -8.82 25.62 -6.75
CA MET A 166 -7.55 25.92 -7.40
C MET A 166 -6.44 25.08 -6.78
N ILE A 167 -5.77 24.28 -7.59
CA ILE A 167 -4.58 23.52 -7.18
C ILE A 167 -3.37 24.29 -7.69
N LYS A 168 -2.49 24.69 -6.76
CA LYS A 168 -1.19 25.25 -7.07
C LYS A 168 -0.14 24.16 -6.91
N CYS A 169 0.67 23.95 -7.92
CA CYS A 169 1.76 22.99 -7.93
C CYS A 169 3.09 23.69 -8.16
N PHE A 170 4.05 23.43 -7.29
CA PHE A 170 5.42 23.92 -7.42
C PHE A 170 6.34 22.71 -7.55
N VAL A 171 7.19 22.72 -8.56
CA VAL A 171 8.21 21.70 -8.76
C VAL A 171 9.56 22.36 -8.69
N THR A 172 10.41 21.91 -7.78
CA THR A 172 11.81 22.33 -7.69
C THR A 172 12.70 21.21 -8.18
N PHE A 173 13.79 21.54 -8.87
CA PHE A 173 14.77 20.59 -9.37
C PHE A 173 16.12 21.25 -9.59
N GLU A 174 17.20 20.47 -9.60
CA GLU A 174 18.57 20.95 -9.70
C GLU A 174 19.11 20.93 -11.12
N ASP A 175 18.62 20.01 -11.96
CA ASP A 175 19.09 19.87 -13.34
C ASP A 175 18.07 19.12 -14.20
N ILE A 176 18.27 19.10 -15.51
CA ILE A 176 17.49 18.36 -16.50
C ILE A 176 18.41 17.43 -17.26
N LYS A 177 18.15 16.11 -17.18
CA LYS A 177 18.88 15.10 -17.96
C LYS A 177 18.05 14.59 -19.12
N ASP A 178 18.64 14.51 -20.29
CA ASP A 178 18.05 13.86 -21.46
C ASP A 178 18.19 12.33 -21.31
N ILE A 179 17.07 11.62 -21.23
CA ILE A 179 17.02 10.15 -21.15
C ILE A 179 16.99 9.56 -22.56
N SER A 180 16.28 10.24 -23.47
CA SER A 180 16.18 9.83 -24.88
C SER A 180 15.87 11.05 -25.73
N LYS A 181 15.90 10.90 -27.07
CA LYS A 181 15.69 11.99 -28.04
C LYS A 181 14.47 12.87 -27.76
N ASN A 182 13.43 12.33 -27.10
CA ASN A 182 12.18 13.03 -26.81
C ASN A 182 11.76 12.97 -25.32
N ARG A 183 12.67 12.58 -24.41
CA ARG A 183 12.33 12.39 -23.00
C ARG A 183 13.39 13.01 -22.10
N ARG A 184 12.95 13.90 -21.24
CA ARG A 184 13.77 14.58 -20.21
C ARG A 184 13.34 14.14 -18.82
N GLN A 185 14.29 14.12 -17.90
CA GLN A 185 14.05 13.85 -16.48
C GLN A 185 14.61 14.97 -15.64
N LEU A 186 13.83 15.41 -14.66
CA LEU A 186 14.27 16.39 -13.67
C LEU A 186 15.10 15.69 -12.59
N VAL A 187 16.26 16.24 -12.30
CA VAL A 187 17.21 15.71 -11.29
C VAL A 187 16.87 16.32 -9.93
N ASN A 188 16.88 15.48 -8.89
CA ASN A 188 16.60 15.87 -7.49
C ASN A 188 15.31 16.69 -7.35
N ARG A 189 14.24 16.18 -7.98
CA ARG A 189 12.96 16.86 -8.04
C ARG A 189 12.20 16.77 -6.72
N SER A 190 11.70 17.90 -6.24
CA SER A 190 10.70 17.99 -5.18
C SER A 190 9.40 18.59 -5.71
N VAL A 191 8.26 18.07 -5.28
CA VAL A 191 6.94 18.55 -5.71
C VAL A 191 6.15 18.99 -4.49
N PHE A 192 5.63 20.20 -4.53
CA PHE A 192 4.76 20.77 -3.51
C PHE A 192 3.43 21.14 -4.14
N SER A 193 2.34 20.79 -3.51
CA SER A 193 1.01 21.17 -3.96
C SER A 193 0.17 21.70 -2.80
N CYS A 194 -0.63 22.72 -3.06
CA CYS A 194 -1.63 23.19 -2.13
C CYS A 194 -2.96 23.42 -2.85
N CYS A 195 -4.06 23.19 -2.14
CA CYS A 195 -5.39 23.47 -2.63
C CYS A 195 -5.93 24.69 -1.92
N THR A 196 -6.47 25.63 -2.68
CA THR A 196 -7.19 26.79 -2.17
C THR A 196 -8.59 26.82 -2.76
N SER A 197 -9.61 27.08 -1.94
CA SER A 197 -10.97 27.42 -2.40
C SER A 197 -11.10 28.92 -2.51
N LYS A 198 -11.59 29.40 -3.63
CA LYS A 198 -12.00 30.81 -3.76
C LYS A 198 -13.42 30.99 -3.26
#